data_48dbc611d73520987e4ca2a7f1d1bd2d
#
_entry.id   48dbc611d73520987e4ca2a7f1d1bd2d
#
_cell.length_a   1.000
_cell.length_b   1.000
_cell.length_c   1.000
_cell.angle_alpha   90.00
_cell.angle_beta   90.00
_cell.angle_gamma   90.00
#
_symmetry.space_group_name_H-M   'P 1'
#
loop_
_entity.id
_entity.type
_entity.pdbx_description
1 polymer ?
#
loop_
_entity_poly.entity_id
_entity_poly.type
_entity_poly.pdbx_seq_one_letter_code
_entity_poly.pdbx_strand_id
1 'polypeptide(L)'
;MGIKLTLLSAFFACLFLMSFRGEKKKKVVFFGDSITEAAVNKGGYIDVLQNMIAAKGVADKFELNGAGISGNKIYDLYLRIEKDVLEKKPDVVVIWVGVNDVWHKASSNTGTDFDKFGRFYDAVVKKIQATGAKVIVVTPAAIGEKNDYSNAQDGDLNAYSSWMRKYVKENGLGLVDLRSIFHEYSVAHNPENKDRNILTTDGVHLNEKGNALVAEEMWKALK
;
A
#
# COMPACT_ATOMS: atom_id res chain seq x y z
N MET A 1 -57.20 -19.02 23.06
CA MET A 1 -56.26 -19.62 22.10
C MET A 1 -55.53 -18.59 21.19
N GLY A 2 -55.73 -17.27 21.38
CA GLY A 2 -55.20 -16.20 20.54
C GLY A 2 -53.81 -15.63 20.94
N ILE A 3 -53.38 -15.78 22.20
CA ILE A 3 -52.16 -15.12 22.71
C ILE A 3 -50.87 -15.86 22.34
N LYS A 4 -50.92 -17.17 22.11
CA LYS A 4 -49.72 -17.95 21.75
C LYS A 4 -49.27 -17.76 20.28
N LEU A 5 -50.18 -17.36 19.39
CA LEU A 5 -49.86 -17.18 17.96
C LEU A 5 -49.15 -15.83 17.68
N THR A 6 -49.51 -14.79 18.45
CA THR A 6 -48.89 -13.44 18.32
C THR A 6 -47.45 -13.38 18.85
N LEU A 7 -47.11 -14.17 19.88
CA LEU A 7 -45.76 -14.23 20.42
C LEU A 7 -44.78 -14.99 19.47
N LEU A 8 -45.29 -16.00 18.75
CA LEU A 8 -44.47 -16.76 17.79
C LEU A 8 -44.13 -15.93 16.53
N SER A 9 -45.07 -15.09 16.05
CA SER A 9 -44.83 -14.21 14.88
C SER A 9 -43.86 -13.07 15.21
N ALA A 10 -43.90 -12.52 16.45
CA ALA A 10 -42.95 -11.48 16.87
C ALA A 10 -41.52 -12.03 17.03
N PHE A 11 -41.35 -13.28 17.48
CA PHE A 11 -40.05 -13.93 17.61
C PHE A 11 -39.43 -14.23 16.23
N PHE A 12 -40.24 -14.65 15.25
CA PHE A 12 -39.76 -14.88 13.86
C PHE A 12 -39.42 -13.58 13.14
N ALA A 13 -40.13 -12.48 13.36
CA ALA A 13 -39.83 -11.16 12.82
C ALA A 13 -38.50 -10.59 13.37
N CYS A 14 -38.21 -10.80 14.67
CA CYS A 14 -36.93 -10.40 15.26
C CYS A 14 -35.75 -11.21 14.73
N LEU A 15 -35.92 -12.51 14.47
CA LEU A 15 -34.89 -13.36 13.86
C LEU A 15 -34.60 -12.95 12.40
N PHE A 16 -35.63 -12.52 11.65
CA PHE A 16 -35.46 -12.05 10.26
C PHE A 16 -34.79 -10.68 10.17
N LEU A 17 -34.98 -9.81 11.17
CA LEU A 17 -34.30 -8.49 11.23
C LEU A 17 -32.85 -8.57 11.68
N MET A 18 -32.42 -9.64 12.35
CA MET A 18 -31.01 -9.88 12.71
C MET A 18 -30.17 -10.39 11.53
N SER A 19 -30.80 -10.85 10.46
CA SER A 19 -30.11 -11.48 9.30
C SER A 19 -29.54 -10.48 8.26
N PHE A 20 -29.79 -9.18 8.38
CA PHE A 20 -29.36 -8.16 7.42
C PHE A 20 -28.29 -7.18 7.93
N ARG A 21 -27.48 -7.59 8.91
CA ARG A 21 -26.24 -6.85 9.16
C ARG A 21 -25.25 -7.26 8.07
N GLY A 22 -25.18 -6.50 6.98
CA GLY A 22 -24.14 -6.66 5.96
C GLY A 22 -22.76 -6.76 6.64
N GLU A 23 -21.93 -7.72 6.23
CA GLU A 23 -20.58 -7.84 6.76
C GLU A 23 -19.86 -6.49 6.64
N LYS A 24 -19.24 -6.04 7.74
CA LYS A 24 -18.45 -4.79 7.75
C LYS A 24 -17.33 -4.91 6.71
N LYS A 25 -17.30 -3.99 5.77
CA LYS A 25 -16.20 -3.94 4.78
C LYS A 25 -14.85 -3.79 5.48
N LYS A 26 -13.86 -4.54 5.02
CA LYS A 26 -12.46 -4.35 5.41
C LYS A 26 -11.97 -3.01 4.86
N LYS A 27 -11.75 -2.04 5.73
CA LYS A 27 -11.25 -0.71 5.35
C LYS A 27 -9.74 -0.74 5.21
N VAL A 28 -9.26 -0.45 4.01
CA VAL A 28 -7.84 -0.40 3.67
C VAL A 28 -7.44 1.04 3.36
N VAL A 29 -6.40 1.54 4.00
CA VAL A 29 -5.80 2.83 3.69
C VAL A 29 -4.43 2.60 3.07
N PHE A 30 -4.22 3.09 1.85
CA PHE A 30 -2.92 3.14 1.18
C PHE A 30 -2.26 4.47 1.52
N PHE A 31 -1.17 4.44 2.25
CA PHE A 31 -0.49 5.59 2.81
C PHE A 31 0.89 5.75 2.18
N GLY A 32 1.11 6.85 1.46
CA GLY A 32 2.32 7.00 0.66
C GLY A 32 2.53 8.38 0.05
N ASP A 33 3.28 8.41 -1.03
CA ASP A 33 3.73 9.59 -1.76
C ASP A 33 2.96 9.82 -3.10
N SER A 34 3.63 10.40 -4.10
CA SER A 34 3.06 10.68 -5.43
C SER A 34 2.54 9.44 -6.15
N ILE A 35 3.18 8.28 -5.96
CA ILE A 35 2.75 7.02 -6.58
C ILE A 35 1.38 6.62 -6.02
N THR A 36 1.17 6.78 -4.72
CA THR A 36 -0.12 6.51 -4.07
C THR A 36 -1.14 7.62 -4.33
N GLU A 37 -0.72 8.88 -4.47
CA GLU A 37 -1.60 9.99 -4.88
C GLU A 37 -2.19 9.75 -6.27
N ALA A 38 -1.36 9.35 -7.23
CA ALA A 38 -1.81 9.03 -8.59
C ALA A 38 -2.66 7.75 -8.66
N ALA A 39 -2.53 6.86 -7.69
CA ALA A 39 -3.15 5.53 -7.71
C ALA A 39 -4.68 5.52 -7.69
N VAL A 40 -5.32 6.58 -7.19
CA VAL A 40 -6.79 6.71 -7.14
C VAL A 40 -7.38 7.20 -8.45
N ASN A 41 -6.55 7.74 -9.35
CA ASN A 41 -6.99 8.18 -10.66
C ASN A 41 -7.23 6.97 -11.58
N LYS A 42 -8.02 7.16 -12.63
CA LYS A 42 -8.31 6.11 -13.62
C LYS A 42 -7.01 5.48 -14.16
N GLY A 43 -6.88 4.17 -14.04
CA GLY A 43 -5.70 3.40 -14.44
C GLY A 43 -4.57 3.35 -13.40
N GLY A 44 -4.68 4.07 -12.27
CA GLY A 44 -3.76 3.94 -11.15
C GLY A 44 -3.96 2.63 -10.39
N TYR A 45 -2.96 2.17 -9.65
CA TYR A 45 -2.99 0.81 -9.08
C TYR A 45 -4.16 0.57 -8.10
N ILE A 46 -4.67 1.59 -7.39
CA ILE A 46 -5.84 1.44 -6.50
C ILE A 46 -7.12 1.32 -7.34
N ASP A 47 -7.27 2.10 -8.42
CA ASP A 47 -8.40 1.99 -9.35
C ASP A 47 -8.40 0.61 -10.04
N VAL A 48 -7.24 0.16 -10.52
CA VAL A 48 -7.08 -1.19 -11.11
C VAL A 48 -7.43 -2.27 -10.10
N LEU A 49 -6.94 -2.17 -8.87
CA LEU A 49 -7.24 -3.10 -7.78
C LEU A 49 -8.74 -3.13 -7.46
N GLN A 50 -9.40 -1.97 -7.43
CA GLN A 50 -10.84 -1.87 -7.20
C GLN A 50 -11.64 -2.59 -8.28
N ASN A 51 -11.24 -2.41 -9.56
CA ASN A 51 -11.84 -3.11 -10.69
C ASN A 51 -11.59 -4.62 -10.62
N MET A 52 -10.40 -5.08 -10.21
CA MET A 52 -10.10 -6.50 -10.00
C MET A 52 -10.97 -7.11 -8.89
N ILE A 53 -11.15 -6.42 -7.78
CA ILE A 53 -12.01 -6.83 -6.65
C ILE A 53 -13.46 -6.94 -7.11
N ALA A 54 -13.95 -5.98 -7.91
CA ALA A 54 -15.29 -6.00 -8.48
C ALA A 54 -15.49 -7.18 -9.44
N ALA A 55 -14.53 -7.42 -10.34
CA ALA A 55 -14.57 -8.55 -11.27
C ALA A 55 -14.55 -9.93 -10.56
N LYS A 56 -13.99 -9.99 -9.35
CA LYS A 56 -14.01 -11.20 -8.50
C LYS A 56 -15.29 -11.34 -7.66
N GLY A 57 -16.24 -10.39 -7.74
CA GLY A 57 -17.50 -10.41 -7.01
C GLY A 57 -17.36 -10.21 -5.49
N VAL A 58 -16.30 -9.52 -5.04
CA VAL A 58 -16.02 -9.27 -3.61
C VAL A 58 -15.88 -7.78 -3.27
N ALA A 59 -16.44 -6.90 -4.10
CA ALA A 59 -16.39 -5.44 -3.91
C ALA A 59 -17.10 -4.97 -2.62
N ASP A 60 -18.07 -5.74 -2.16
CA ASP A 60 -18.79 -5.50 -0.91
C ASP A 60 -17.95 -5.78 0.35
N LYS A 61 -16.83 -6.51 0.21
CA LYS A 61 -15.94 -6.87 1.33
C LYS A 61 -14.84 -5.85 1.59
N PHE A 62 -14.60 -4.91 0.68
CA PHE A 62 -13.48 -3.96 0.77
C PHE A 62 -13.94 -2.51 0.61
N GLU A 63 -13.28 -1.62 1.35
CA GLU A 63 -13.30 -0.17 1.17
C GLU A 63 -11.85 0.30 1.02
N LEU A 64 -11.46 0.73 -0.19
CA LEU A 64 -10.10 1.15 -0.50
C LEU A 64 -9.99 2.68 -0.48
N ASN A 65 -9.04 3.20 0.29
CA ASN A 65 -8.82 4.63 0.47
C ASN A 65 -7.36 4.98 0.16
N GLY A 66 -7.12 5.88 -0.78
CA GLY A 66 -5.81 6.46 -1.02
C GLY A 66 -5.52 7.63 -0.06
N ALA A 67 -4.31 7.69 0.45
CA ALA A 67 -3.78 8.78 1.28
C ALA A 67 -2.33 9.09 0.84
N GLY A 68 -2.15 9.31 -0.47
CA GLY A 68 -0.88 9.73 -1.07
C GLY A 68 -0.78 11.24 -1.16
N ILE A 69 0.44 11.78 -1.01
CA ILE A 69 0.78 13.18 -1.29
C ILE A 69 2.15 13.22 -1.96
N SER A 70 2.22 13.90 -3.11
CA SER A 70 3.45 14.03 -3.90
C SER A 70 4.62 14.57 -3.09
N GLY A 71 5.79 14.00 -3.33
CA GLY A 71 7.04 14.41 -2.68
C GLY A 71 7.21 13.96 -1.24
N ASN A 72 6.19 13.33 -0.63
CA ASN A 72 6.25 12.91 0.77
C ASN A 72 7.35 11.87 1.01
N LYS A 73 7.94 11.98 2.19
CA LYS A 73 8.92 11.11 2.80
C LYS A 73 8.36 10.52 4.09
N ILE A 74 9.07 9.61 4.69
CA ILE A 74 8.60 8.94 5.92
C ILE A 74 8.25 9.91 7.05
N TYR A 75 8.98 11.01 7.22
CA TYR A 75 8.68 12.02 8.25
C TYR A 75 7.41 12.83 7.94
N ASP A 76 7.09 13.06 6.65
CA ASP A 76 5.84 13.70 6.24
C ASP A 76 4.64 12.80 6.58
N LEU A 77 4.78 11.48 6.35
CA LEU A 77 3.77 10.51 6.77
C LEU A 77 3.53 10.57 8.28
N TYR A 78 4.60 10.63 9.08
CA TYR A 78 4.49 10.75 10.53
C TYR A 78 3.70 11.99 10.96
N LEU A 79 3.91 13.13 10.29
CA LEU A 79 3.26 14.41 10.63
C LEU A 79 1.76 14.43 10.32
N ARG A 80 1.29 13.65 9.32
CA ARG A 80 -0.11 13.65 8.87
C ARG A 80 -0.90 12.38 9.18
N ILE A 81 -0.28 11.42 9.89
CA ILE A 81 -0.86 10.10 10.15
C ILE A 81 -2.21 10.16 10.87
N GLU A 82 -2.39 11.07 11.82
CA GLU A 82 -3.63 11.19 12.61
C GLU A 82 -4.83 11.41 11.68
N LYS A 83 -4.80 12.50 10.90
CA LYS A 83 -5.89 12.90 10.01
C LYS A 83 -6.08 11.94 8.84
N ASP A 84 -4.99 11.53 8.21
CA ASP A 84 -5.05 10.82 6.93
C ASP A 84 -5.25 9.32 7.08
N VAL A 85 -4.95 8.77 8.27
CA VAL A 85 -5.00 7.33 8.54
C VAL A 85 -5.84 7.00 9.79
N LEU A 86 -5.43 7.49 10.97
CA LEU A 86 -6.00 6.98 12.24
C LEU A 86 -7.45 7.39 12.42
N GLU A 87 -7.83 8.62 12.06
CA GLU A 87 -9.23 9.08 12.10
C GLU A 87 -10.17 8.27 11.20
N LYS A 88 -9.64 7.66 10.15
CA LYS A 88 -10.42 6.78 9.26
C LYS A 88 -10.72 5.41 9.86
N LYS A 89 -10.07 5.06 10.99
CA LYS A 89 -10.22 3.77 11.68
C LYS A 89 -10.07 2.58 10.73
N PRO A 90 -8.91 2.43 10.06
CA PRO A 90 -8.68 1.37 9.10
C PRO A 90 -8.57 -0.01 9.78
N ASP A 91 -8.92 -1.07 9.06
CA ASP A 91 -8.62 -2.44 9.44
C ASP A 91 -7.21 -2.85 8.95
N VAL A 92 -6.75 -2.25 7.84
CA VAL A 92 -5.42 -2.47 7.25
C VAL A 92 -4.84 -1.14 6.76
N VAL A 93 -3.56 -0.92 7.00
CA VAL A 93 -2.79 0.18 6.39
C VAL A 93 -1.66 -0.40 5.56
N VAL A 94 -1.62 -0.01 4.29
CA VAL A 94 -0.54 -0.32 3.35
C VAL A 94 0.38 0.90 3.28
N ILE A 95 1.63 0.77 3.75
CA ILE A 95 2.60 1.87 3.76
C ILE A 95 3.54 1.70 2.57
N TRP A 96 3.46 2.61 1.59
CA TRP A 96 4.38 2.65 0.47
C TRP A 96 5.06 4.01 0.38
N VAL A 97 6.26 4.09 0.94
CA VAL A 97 7.11 5.29 1.04
C VAL A 97 8.58 4.87 1.06
N GLY A 98 9.46 5.78 0.72
CA GLY A 98 10.91 5.56 0.78
C GLY A 98 11.62 5.94 -0.52
N VAL A 99 10.91 5.99 -1.64
CA VAL A 99 11.50 6.43 -2.92
C VAL A 99 12.01 7.87 -2.83
N ASN A 100 11.22 8.80 -2.28
CA ASN A 100 11.63 10.20 -2.10
C ASN A 100 12.64 10.39 -0.97
N ASP A 101 12.67 9.50 0.01
CA ASP A 101 13.70 9.50 1.07
C ASP A 101 15.10 9.30 0.46
N VAL A 102 15.20 8.47 -0.58
CA VAL A 102 16.43 8.22 -1.34
C VAL A 102 16.61 9.24 -2.47
N TRP A 103 15.62 9.38 -3.36
CA TRP A 103 15.71 10.18 -4.57
C TRP A 103 15.97 11.65 -4.29
N HIS A 104 15.21 12.25 -3.40
CA HIS A 104 15.36 13.66 -3.06
C HIS A 104 16.64 13.98 -2.25
N LYS A 105 17.30 12.96 -1.70
CA LYS A 105 18.61 13.11 -1.09
C LYS A 105 19.66 13.54 -2.12
N ALA A 106 19.64 12.91 -3.30
CA ALA A 106 20.55 13.24 -4.39
C ALA A 106 20.09 14.43 -5.24
N SER A 107 18.77 14.59 -5.48
CA SER A 107 18.25 15.60 -6.42
C SER A 107 18.02 16.97 -5.78
N SER A 108 17.72 17.05 -4.49
CA SER A 108 17.31 18.31 -3.84
C SER A 108 17.80 18.49 -2.39
N ASN A 109 18.65 17.58 -1.88
CA ASN A 109 19.14 17.56 -0.50
C ASN A 109 18.03 17.55 0.57
N THR A 110 16.85 17.00 0.25
CA THR A 110 15.69 16.94 1.16
C THR A 110 15.26 15.52 1.49
N GLY A 111 16.07 14.51 1.18
CA GLY A 111 15.82 13.12 1.55
C GLY A 111 15.92 12.86 3.05
N THR A 112 15.64 11.63 3.46
CA THR A 112 15.76 11.22 4.86
C THR A 112 17.00 10.36 5.04
N ASP A 113 17.87 10.72 5.99
CA ASP A 113 19.01 9.89 6.33
C ASP A 113 18.56 8.51 6.83
N PHE A 114 19.36 7.50 6.54
CA PHE A 114 19.04 6.10 6.79
C PHE A 114 18.60 5.81 8.24
N ASP A 115 19.35 6.33 9.22
CA ASP A 115 19.01 6.15 10.65
C ASP A 115 17.71 6.86 11.05
N LYS A 116 17.45 8.03 10.47
CA LYS A 116 16.20 8.76 10.70
C LYS A 116 15.03 8.06 10.03
N PHE A 117 15.23 7.52 8.81
CA PHE A 117 14.21 6.77 8.11
C PHE A 117 13.68 5.63 8.98
N GLY A 118 14.56 4.80 9.53
CA GLY A 118 14.17 3.68 10.37
C GLY A 118 13.40 4.12 11.63
N ARG A 119 13.82 5.19 12.28
CA ARG A 119 13.13 5.72 13.47
C ARG A 119 11.73 6.25 13.18
N PHE A 120 11.57 7.02 12.10
CA PHE A 120 10.25 7.52 11.71
C PHE A 120 9.34 6.38 11.24
N TYR A 121 9.90 5.40 10.51
CA TYR A 121 9.15 4.25 10.05
C TYR A 121 8.58 3.44 11.22
N ASP A 122 9.41 3.14 12.22
CA ASP A 122 9.00 2.47 13.45
C ASP A 122 7.91 3.27 14.20
N ALA A 123 8.06 4.59 14.30
CA ALA A 123 7.07 5.44 14.95
C ALA A 123 5.72 5.43 14.21
N VAL A 124 5.72 5.47 12.86
CA VAL A 124 4.51 5.36 12.03
C VAL A 124 3.84 4.01 12.24
N VAL A 125 4.59 2.91 12.16
CA VAL A 125 4.07 1.55 12.34
C VAL A 125 3.46 1.37 13.73
N LYS A 126 4.16 1.78 14.78
CA LYS A 126 3.66 1.68 16.18
C LYS A 126 2.36 2.45 16.40
N LYS A 127 2.24 3.67 15.84
CA LYS A 127 0.99 4.44 15.90
C LYS A 127 -0.18 3.70 15.25
N ILE A 128 0.04 3.07 14.09
CA ILE A 128 -0.99 2.31 13.40
C ILE A 128 -1.36 1.04 14.20
N GLN A 129 -0.37 0.28 14.64
CA GLN A 129 -0.58 -0.95 15.41
C GLN A 129 -1.32 -0.70 16.73
N ALA A 130 -1.10 0.47 17.37
CA ALA A 130 -1.82 0.87 18.58
C ALA A 130 -3.33 0.98 18.39
N THR A 131 -3.82 1.14 17.16
CA THR A 131 -5.27 1.13 16.82
C THR A 131 -5.84 -0.27 16.59
N GLY A 132 -5.01 -1.30 16.55
CA GLY A 132 -5.38 -2.67 16.17
C GLY A 132 -5.36 -2.92 14.66
N ALA A 133 -5.06 -1.93 13.83
CA ALA A 133 -4.94 -2.11 12.38
C ALA A 133 -3.74 -2.96 12.00
N LYS A 134 -3.91 -3.80 10.98
CA LYS A 134 -2.79 -4.55 10.37
C LYS A 134 -1.96 -3.62 9.51
N VAL A 135 -0.65 -3.83 9.50
CA VAL A 135 0.29 -3.09 8.65
C VAL A 135 0.86 -4.00 7.57
N ILE A 136 0.83 -3.51 6.33
CA ILE A 136 1.54 -4.09 5.19
C ILE A 136 2.56 -3.05 4.73
N VAL A 137 3.81 -3.44 4.75
CA VAL A 137 4.95 -2.64 4.29
C VAL A 137 5.20 -2.92 2.82
N VAL A 138 5.43 -1.87 2.04
CA VAL A 138 5.78 -1.99 0.62
C VAL A 138 7.15 -1.36 0.40
N THR A 139 8.10 -2.12 -0.13
CA THR A 139 9.42 -1.57 -0.43
C THR A 139 9.34 -0.59 -1.62
N PRO A 140 10.15 0.49 -1.65
CA PRO A 140 10.23 1.35 -2.82
C PRO A 140 10.66 0.54 -4.05
N ALA A 141 9.99 0.76 -5.19
CA ALA A 141 10.15 -0.12 -6.35
C ALA A 141 11.44 0.17 -7.15
N ALA A 142 11.58 1.39 -7.67
CA ALA A 142 12.69 1.76 -8.55
C ALA A 142 13.04 3.25 -8.47
N ILE A 143 14.30 3.58 -8.72
CA ILE A 143 14.80 4.87 -9.17
C ILE A 143 15.70 4.57 -10.36
N GLY A 144 15.09 4.47 -11.56
CA GLY A 144 15.65 3.85 -12.74
C GLY A 144 15.35 2.35 -12.83
N GLU A 145 15.23 1.83 -14.06
CA GLU A 145 14.80 0.46 -14.35
C GLU A 145 15.89 -0.41 -14.97
N LYS A 146 17.17 0.00 -14.91
CA LYS A 146 18.29 -0.84 -15.36
C LYS A 146 18.33 -2.13 -14.54
N ASN A 147 18.60 -3.23 -15.22
CA ASN A 147 18.53 -4.57 -14.66
C ASN A 147 19.86 -5.11 -14.09
N ASP A 148 20.93 -4.32 -14.18
CA ASP A 148 22.27 -4.65 -13.73
C ASP A 148 22.73 -3.90 -12.48
N TYR A 149 21.80 -3.23 -11.79
CA TYR A 149 22.07 -2.35 -10.65
C TYR A 149 22.99 -1.17 -10.94
N SER A 150 23.04 -0.70 -12.18
CA SER A 150 23.83 0.49 -12.57
C SER A 150 23.05 1.81 -12.52
N ASN A 151 21.83 1.83 -11.99
CA ASN A 151 21.16 3.10 -11.67
C ASN A 151 21.88 3.78 -10.50
N ALA A 152 22.03 5.10 -10.58
CA ALA A 152 22.87 5.87 -9.65
C ALA A 152 22.51 5.71 -8.17
N GLN A 153 21.25 5.35 -7.85
CA GLN A 153 20.72 5.26 -6.50
C GLN A 153 20.35 3.83 -6.07
N ASP A 154 20.70 2.82 -6.85
CA ASP A 154 20.38 1.42 -6.54
C ASP A 154 20.98 0.97 -5.20
N GLY A 155 22.19 1.43 -4.87
CA GLY A 155 22.85 1.10 -3.60
C GLY A 155 22.03 1.55 -2.39
N ASP A 156 21.64 2.83 -2.37
CA ASP A 156 20.83 3.40 -1.30
C ASP A 156 19.43 2.76 -1.26
N LEU A 157 18.77 2.63 -2.42
CA LEU A 157 17.43 2.03 -2.51
C LEU A 157 17.42 0.58 -2.01
N ASN A 158 18.46 -0.19 -2.33
CA ASN A 158 18.63 -1.55 -1.84
C ASN A 158 18.90 -1.58 -0.33
N ALA A 159 19.68 -0.62 0.22
CA ALA A 159 19.91 -0.54 1.66
C ALA A 159 18.62 -0.28 2.45
N TYR A 160 17.81 0.72 2.00
CA TYR A 160 16.51 1.03 2.62
C TYR A 160 15.55 -0.17 2.51
N SER A 161 15.46 -0.79 1.33
CA SER A 161 14.61 -1.97 1.15
C SER A 161 15.05 -3.15 2.00
N SER A 162 16.35 -3.38 2.17
CA SER A 162 16.90 -4.44 3.02
C SER A 162 16.58 -4.21 4.50
N TRP A 163 16.67 -2.95 4.96
CA TRP A 163 16.22 -2.57 6.29
C TRP A 163 14.72 -2.85 6.48
N MET A 164 13.89 -2.48 5.51
CA MET A 164 12.44 -2.71 5.57
C MET A 164 12.10 -4.21 5.65
N ARG A 165 12.76 -5.06 4.84
CA ARG A 165 12.58 -6.52 4.90
C ARG A 165 12.92 -7.09 6.27
N LYS A 166 14.05 -6.67 6.85
CA LYS A 166 14.46 -7.06 8.19
C LYS A 166 13.44 -6.60 9.22
N TYR A 167 13.04 -5.32 9.17
CA TYR A 167 12.06 -4.74 10.09
C TYR A 167 10.71 -5.48 10.06
N VAL A 168 10.20 -5.79 8.87
CA VAL A 168 8.97 -6.59 8.67
C VAL A 168 9.07 -7.95 9.35
N LYS A 169 10.18 -8.66 9.14
CA LYS A 169 10.42 -9.98 9.73
C LYS A 169 10.46 -9.92 11.25
N GLU A 170 11.15 -8.93 11.81
CA GLU A 170 11.32 -8.77 13.27
C GLU A 170 10.00 -8.36 13.96
N ASN A 171 9.11 -7.66 13.27
CA ASN A 171 7.84 -7.16 13.82
C ASN A 171 6.60 -7.95 13.35
N GLY A 172 6.75 -9.04 12.60
CA GLY A 172 5.64 -9.87 12.13
C GLY A 172 4.63 -9.15 11.23
N LEU A 173 5.11 -8.23 10.37
CA LEU A 173 4.28 -7.42 9.49
C LEU A 173 4.06 -8.09 8.12
N GLY A 174 3.06 -7.61 7.37
CA GLY A 174 2.92 -7.97 5.96
C GLY A 174 3.98 -7.26 5.09
N LEU A 175 4.40 -7.91 4.01
CA LEU A 175 5.36 -7.36 3.04
C LEU A 175 4.86 -7.51 1.61
N VAL A 176 4.98 -6.43 0.83
CA VAL A 176 4.97 -6.45 -0.63
C VAL A 176 6.34 -5.95 -1.09
N ASP A 177 7.19 -6.86 -1.57
CA ASP A 177 8.57 -6.55 -1.92
C ASP A 177 8.69 -6.07 -3.38
N LEU A 178 8.20 -4.86 -3.65
CA LEU A 178 8.21 -4.31 -5.01
C LEU A 178 9.63 -4.07 -5.53
N ARG A 179 10.62 -3.84 -4.66
CA ARG A 179 12.02 -3.71 -5.10
C ARG A 179 12.52 -4.98 -5.80
N SER A 180 12.27 -6.14 -5.21
CA SER A 180 12.63 -7.43 -5.83
C SER A 180 11.80 -7.70 -7.07
N ILE A 181 10.48 -7.51 -6.99
CA ILE A 181 9.55 -7.79 -8.09
C ILE A 181 9.86 -6.95 -9.33
N PHE A 182 10.15 -5.64 -9.17
CA PHE A 182 10.49 -4.75 -10.27
C PHE A 182 11.84 -5.10 -10.89
N HIS A 183 12.83 -5.44 -10.07
CA HIS A 183 14.12 -5.87 -10.56
C HIS A 183 14.01 -7.19 -11.35
N GLU A 184 13.34 -8.20 -10.83
CA GLU A 184 13.11 -9.47 -11.51
C GLU A 184 12.37 -9.28 -12.84
N TYR A 185 11.36 -8.39 -12.85
CA TYR A 185 10.65 -8.04 -14.08
C TYR A 185 11.59 -7.38 -15.10
N SER A 186 12.44 -6.43 -14.67
CA SER A 186 13.40 -5.76 -15.54
C SER A 186 14.45 -6.73 -16.09
N VAL A 187 14.94 -7.67 -15.28
CA VAL A 187 15.86 -8.73 -15.77
C VAL A 187 15.21 -9.54 -16.89
N ALA A 188 13.94 -9.86 -16.78
CA ALA A 188 13.23 -10.68 -17.76
C ALA A 188 12.78 -9.91 -19.03
N HIS A 189 12.51 -8.60 -18.91
CA HIS A 189 11.81 -7.83 -19.95
C HIS A 189 12.54 -6.57 -20.43
N ASN A 190 13.74 -6.29 -19.91
CA ASN A 190 14.55 -5.13 -20.30
C ASN A 190 15.93 -5.52 -20.86
N PRO A 191 16.00 -6.23 -21.99
CA PRO A 191 17.28 -6.68 -22.55
C PRO A 191 18.18 -5.53 -23.02
N GLU A 192 17.61 -4.35 -23.28
CA GLU A 192 18.34 -3.15 -23.68
C GLU A 192 18.85 -2.34 -22.48
N ASN A 193 18.63 -2.79 -21.25
CA ASN A 193 19.02 -2.12 -20.01
C ASN A 193 18.58 -0.65 -19.93
N LYS A 194 17.35 -0.36 -20.38
CA LYS A 194 16.75 0.98 -20.34
C LYS A 194 16.53 1.41 -18.90
N ASP A 195 16.64 2.71 -18.64
CA ASP A 195 16.44 3.31 -17.33
C ASP A 195 14.95 3.65 -17.02
N ARG A 196 14.04 3.49 -18.00
CA ARG A 196 12.60 3.80 -17.89
C ARG A 196 11.77 3.12 -18.99
N ASN A 197 10.42 3.30 -18.90
CA ASN A 197 9.43 2.80 -19.86
C ASN A 197 9.26 1.27 -19.90
N ILE A 198 9.69 0.57 -18.85
CA ILE A 198 9.39 -0.85 -18.65
C ILE A 198 8.11 -0.99 -17.76
N LEU A 199 8.17 -0.57 -16.50
CA LEU A 199 7.07 -0.50 -15.54
C LEU A 199 6.78 0.93 -15.08
N THR A 200 7.66 1.88 -15.40
CA THR A 200 7.53 3.30 -15.05
C THR A 200 7.57 4.19 -16.29
N THR A 201 7.17 5.44 -16.16
CA THR A 201 7.24 6.45 -17.20
C THR A 201 8.59 7.20 -17.19
N ASP A 202 9.14 7.43 -16.01
CA ASP A 202 10.30 8.29 -15.76
C ASP A 202 11.40 7.61 -14.92
N GLY A 203 11.24 6.33 -14.63
CA GLY A 203 12.14 5.56 -13.76
C GLY A 203 11.61 5.44 -12.32
N VAL A 204 10.50 6.13 -11.98
CA VAL A 204 9.90 6.16 -10.63
C VAL A 204 8.39 5.95 -10.67
N HIS A 205 7.66 6.82 -11.41
CA HIS A 205 6.20 6.80 -11.46
C HIS A 205 5.68 5.74 -12.43
N LEU A 206 4.68 4.98 -11.99
CA LEU A 206 4.17 3.82 -12.71
C LEU A 206 3.55 4.18 -14.06
N ASN A 207 3.84 3.36 -15.07
CA ASN A 207 3.06 3.31 -16.30
C ASN A 207 1.89 2.29 -16.14
N GLU A 208 1.13 2.07 -17.21
CA GLU A 208 -0.01 1.14 -17.19
C GLU A 208 0.37 -0.28 -16.73
N LYS A 209 1.50 -0.81 -17.23
CA LYS A 209 1.98 -2.15 -16.85
C LYS A 209 2.41 -2.19 -15.39
N GLY A 210 3.10 -1.16 -14.91
CA GLY A 210 3.50 -1.03 -13.50
C GLY A 210 2.29 -0.97 -12.58
N ASN A 211 1.27 -0.17 -12.93
CA ASN A 211 0.03 -0.09 -12.16
C ASN A 211 -0.70 -1.45 -12.08
N ALA A 212 -0.77 -2.18 -13.20
CA ALA A 212 -1.38 -3.51 -13.21
C ALA A 212 -0.61 -4.51 -12.33
N LEU A 213 0.72 -4.57 -12.46
CA LEU A 213 1.57 -5.42 -11.64
C LEU A 213 1.41 -5.12 -10.14
N VAL A 214 1.48 -3.84 -9.77
CA VAL A 214 1.32 -3.42 -8.38
C VAL A 214 -0.06 -3.78 -7.84
N ALA A 215 -1.13 -3.59 -8.62
CA ALA A 215 -2.48 -3.97 -8.21
C ALA A 215 -2.61 -5.48 -7.93
N GLU A 216 -1.96 -6.32 -8.73
CA GLU A 216 -1.92 -7.78 -8.51
C GLU A 216 -1.20 -8.13 -7.21
N GLU A 217 -0.05 -7.52 -6.93
CA GLU A 217 0.72 -7.78 -5.70
C GLU A 217 -0.02 -7.27 -4.45
N MET A 218 -0.69 -6.10 -4.54
CA MET A 218 -1.55 -5.61 -3.45
C MET A 218 -2.72 -6.55 -3.20
N TRP A 219 -3.35 -7.09 -4.26
CA TRP A 219 -4.41 -8.08 -4.10
C TRP A 219 -3.93 -9.36 -3.37
N LYS A 220 -2.73 -9.85 -3.71
CA LYS A 220 -2.14 -11.02 -3.03
C LYS A 220 -1.95 -10.78 -1.53
N ALA A 221 -1.60 -9.56 -1.14
CA ALA A 221 -1.35 -9.20 0.25
C ALA A 221 -2.64 -8.91 1.06
N LEU A 222 -3.75 -8.58 0.41
CA LEU A 222 -5.01 -8.21 1.07
C LEU A 222 -6.00 -9.37 1.29
N LYS A 223 -5.87 -10.44 0.51
CA LYS A 223 -6.76 -11.62 0.55
C LYS A 223 -6.51 -12.56 1.74
#